data_de880b1d825c7cea1f220dccfce584c7
#
_entry.id   de880b1d825c7cea1f220dccfce584c7
#
_cell.length_a   1.000
_cell.length_b   1.000
_cell.length_c   1.000
_cell.angle_alpha   90.00
_cell.angle_beta   90.00
_cell.angle_gamma   90.00
#
_symmetry.space_group_name_H-M   'P 1'
#
loop_
_entity.id
_entity.type
_entity.pdbx_description
1 polymer ?
#
loop_
_entity_poly.entity_id
_entity_poly.type
_entity_poly.pdbx_seq_one_letter_code
_entity_poly.pdbx_strand_id
1 'polypeptide(L)'
;MKVKKAPGFYKFYKGLMMAFDLPESAFMVYMADLEALRNMGYNTTRPMKEHLGCLGMRRHTFEKCVEKTEWMGLLKRVPIDGMYDYIWDMQAYDKLIKIVSSRWSYVQLRKFTDWAFIKTQHSVMSITEEDVAKFFNG
;
A
#
# COMPACT_ATOMS: atom_id res chain seq x y z
N MET A 1 -2.88 20.49 -18.77
CA MET A 1 -2.09 20.90 -17.64
C MET A 1 -1.02 19.88 -17.36
N LYS A 2 0.12 20.37 -17.13
CA LYS A 2 1.18 19.48 -16.84
C LYS A 2 1.02 18.87 -15.46
N VAL A 3 1.01 17.60 -15.39
CA VAL A 3 1.01 16.94 -14.11
C VAL A 3 2.34 17.18 -13.47
N LYS A 4 2.34 17.92 -12.41
CA LYS A 4 3.51 18.05 -11.65
C LYS A 4 3.74 16.81 -10.88
N LYS A 5 4.92 16.33 -10.97
CA LYS A 5 5.34 15.40 -9.99
C LYS A 5 5.43 16.17 -8.71
N ALA A 6 4.52 15.98 -7.85
CA ALA A 6 4.66 16.54 -6.55
C ALA A 6 5.87 15.90 -5.91
N PRO A 7 6.81 16.67 -5.40
CA PRO A 7 7.94 16.12 -4.69
C PRO A 7 7.45 15.25 -3.55
N GLY A 8 7.97 14.08 -3.46
CA GLY A 8 7.56 13.14 -2.43
C GLY A 8 6.47 12.17 -2.84
N PHE A 9 5.76 12.43 -3.94
CA PHE A 9 4.73 11.50 -4.39
C PHE A 9 5.34 10.18 -4.84
N TYR A 10 6.55 10.22 -5.35
CA TYR A 10 7.21 9.04 -5.87
C TYR A 10 8.33 8.56 -4.96
N LYS A 11 8.26 8.87 -3.68
CA LYS A 11 9.20 8.32 -2.73
C LYS A 11 8.93 6.85 -2.53
N PHE A 12 9.92 6.06 -2.86
CA PHE A 12 9.87 4.65 -2.51
C PHE A 12 10.54 4.50 -1.16
N TYR A 13 9.76 4.07 -0.19
CA TYR A 13 10.32 3.82 1.13
C TYR A 13 11.12 2.54 1.07
N LYS A 14 12.37 2.63 1.44
CA LYS A 14 13.28 1.48 1.40
C LYS A 14 12.73 0.31 2.19
N GLY A 15 12.21 0.58 3.38
CA GLY A 15 11.62 -0.48 4.21
C GLY A 15 10.44 -1.17 3.54
N LEU A 16 9.62 -0.40 2.84
CA LEU A 16 8.47 -0.96 2.13
C LEU A 16 8.94 -1.92 1.03
N MET A 17 9.97 -1.54 0.29
CA MET A 17 10.52 -2.39 -0.76
C MET A 17 11.23 -3.62 -0.19
N MET A 18 11.74 -3.53 1.02
CA MET A 18 12.33 -4.69 1.69
C MET A 18 11.27 -5.64 2.21
N ALA A 19 10.13 -5.11 2.62
CA ALA A 19 9.07 -5.92 3.22
C ALA A 19 8.16 -6.59 2.19
N PHE A 20 8.01 -5.97 1.02
CA PHE A 20 7.08 -6.43 -0.02
C PHE A 20 7.77 -6.52 -1.37
N ASP A 21 7.17 -7.26 -2.28
CA ASP A 21 7.67 -7.33 -3.65
C ASP A 21 7.51 -5.98 -4.35
N LEU A 22 8.29 -5.76 -5.38
CA LEU A 22 8.28 -4.49 -6.09
C LEU A 22 6.89 -4.06 -6.60
N PRO A 23 6.10 -4.95 -7.24
CA PRO A 23 4.77 -4.55 -7.69
C PRO A 23 3.88 -4.10 -6.55
N GLU A 24 3.94 -4.77 -5.41
CA GLU A 24 3.13 -4.42 -4.24
C GLU A 24 3.54 -3.07 -3.68
N SER A 25 4.84 -2.84 -3.58
CA SER A 25 5.37 -1.56 -3.07
C SER A 25 4.99 -0.40 -3.98
N ALA A 26 5.12 -0.59 -5.29
CA ALA A 26 4.74 0.42 -6.27
C ALA A 26 3.24 0.71 -6.20
N PHE A 27 2.43 -0.33 -6.07
CA PHE A 27 0.99 -0.19 -5.94
C PHE A 27 0.62 0.65 -4.71
N MET A 28 1.24 0.37 -3.58
CA MET A 28 0.96 1.08 -2.33
C MET A 28 1.30 2.57 -2.44
N VAL A 29 2.45 2.88 -3.03
CA VAL A 29 2.86 4.28 -3.25
C VAL A 29 1.88 4.97 -4.19
N TYR A 30 1.49 4.29 -5.26
CA TYR A 30 0.53 4.85 -6.21
C TYR A 30 -0.82 5.17 -5.56
N MET A 31 -1.33 4.26 -4.73
CA MET A 31 -2.60 4.49 -4.04
C MET A 31 -2.50 5.62 -3.02
N ALA A 32 -1.37 5.73 -2.34
CA ALA A 32 -1.14 6.85 -1.43
C ALA A 32 -1.12 8.18 -2.20
N ASP A 33 -0.50 8.19 -3.38
CA ASP A 33 -0.47 9.38 -4.23
C ASP A 33 -1.88 9.76 -4.69
N LEU A 34 -2.70 8.79 -5.09
CA LEU A 34 -4.08 9.05 -5.48
C LEU A 34 -4.88 9.64 -4.33
N GLU A 35 -4.67 9.12 -3.13
CA GLU A 35 -5.37 9.65 -1.96
C GLU A 35 -4.96 11.09 -1.69
N ALA A 36 -3.67 11.40 -1.82
CA ALA A 36 -3.19 12.78 -1.68
C ALA A 36 -3.83 13.69 -2.72
N LEU A 37 -3.93 13.22 -3.96
CA LEU A 37 -4.58 13.99 -5.04
C LEU A 37 -6.06 14.21 -4.73
N ARG A 38 -6.77 13.20 -4.25
CA ARG A 38 -8.17 13.32 -3.88
C ARG A 38 -8.35 14.37 -2.80
N ASN A 39 -7.48 14.38 -1.81
CA ASN A 39 -7.55 15.36 -0.73
C ASN A 39 -7.25 16.78 -1.20
N MET A 40 -6.61 16.91 -2.37
CA MET A 40 -6.39 18.20 -3.01
C MET A 40 -7.51 18.59 -3.95
N GLY A 41 -8.56 17.77 -4.06
CA GLY A 41 -9.72 18.08 -4.88
C GLY A 41 -9.69 17.51 -6.30
N TYR A 42 -8.71 16.68 -6.64
CA TYR A 42 -8.65 16.08 -7.97
C TYR A 42 -9.53 14.84 -8.05
N ASN A 43 -10.07 14.61 -9.25
CA ASN A 43 -10.82 13.40 -9.52
C ASN A 43 -9.84 12.22 -9.68
N THR A 44 -10.03 11.19 -8.87
CA THR A 44 -9.15 10.03 -8.89
C THR A 44 -9.86 8.77 -9.41
N THR A 45 -11.13 8.87 -9.76
CA THR A 45 -11.84 7.75 -10.37
C THR A 45 -11.43 7.64 -11.84
N ARG A 46 -10.84 6.52 -12.20
CA ARG A 46 -10.23 6.31 -13.52
C ARG A 46 -10.54 4.91 -14.03
N PRO A 47 -10.60 4.74 -15.37
CA PRO A 47 -10.73 3.40 -15.92
C PRO A 47 -9.48 2.55 -15.60
N MET A 48 -9.69 1.25 -15.55
CA MET A 48 -8.64 0.29 -15.19
C MET A 48 -7.37 0.50 -16.02
N LYS A 49 -7.51 0.73 -17.32
CA LYS A 49 -6.34 0.83 -18.18
C LYS A 49 -5.44 2.01 -17.81
N GLU A 50 -5.99 3.08 -17.23
CA GLU A 50 -5.18 4.20 -16.78
C GLU A 50 -4.34 3.83 -15.56
N HIS A 51 -4.94 3.11 -14.61
CA HIS A 51 -4.19 2.62 -13.46
C HIS A 51 -3.05 1.69 -13.90
N LEU A 52 -3.35 0.78 -14.81
CA LEU A 52 -2.36 -0.17 -15.31
C LEU A 52 -1.23 0.54 -16.05
N GLY A 53 -1.59 1.55 -16.85
CA GLY A 53 -0.59 2.34 -17.57
C GLY A 53 0.33 3.11 -16.65
N CYS A 54 -0.22 3.73 -15.60
CA CYS A 54 0.58 4.47 -14.62
C CYS A 54 1.54 3.57 -13.86
N LEU A 55 1.11 2.35 -13.56
CA LEU A 55 1.92 1.41 -12.79
C LEU A 55 2.81 0.52 -13.64
N GLY A 56 2.56 0.45 -14.95
CA GLY A 56 3.27 -0.46 -15.82
C GLY A 56 3.06 -1.91 -15.43
N MET A 57 1.86 -2.26 -14.96
CA MET A 57 1.60 -3.63 -14.53
C MET A 57 0.39 -4.22 -15.25
N ARG A 58 0.29 -5.53 -15.24
CA ARG A 58 -0.83 -6.25 -15.83
C ARG A 58 -2.01 -6.26 -14.89
N ARG A 59 -3.20 -6.42 -15.45
CA ARG A 59 -4.44 -6.44 -14.69
C ARG A 59 -4.43 -7.47 -13.57
N HIS A 60 -3.94 -8.67 -13.85
CA HIS A 60 -3.88 -9.74 -12.86
C HIS A 60 -3.02 -9.33 -11.64
N THR A 61 -1.87 -8.73 -11.90
CA THR A 61 -0.99 -8.24 -10.84
C THR A 61 -1.65 -7.12 -10.03
N PHE A 62 -2.31 -6.20 -10.73
CA PHE A 62 -3.03 -5.11 -10.09
C PHE A 62 -4.13 -5.65 -9.16
N GLU A 63 -4.92 -6.59 -9.66
CA GLU A 63 -6.02 -7.16 -8.88
C GLU A 63 -5.52 -7.92 -7.65
N LYS A 64 -4.39 -8.60 -7.76
CA LYS A 64 -3.77 -9.23 -6.60
C LYS A 64 -3.31 -8.21 -5.57
N CYS A 65 -2.76 -7.09 -6.01
CA CYS A 65 -2.36 -6.02 -5.10
C CYS A 65 -3.59 -5.41 -4.40
N VAL A 66 -4.69 -5.22 -5.14
CA VAL A 66 -5.94 -4.75 -4.56
C VAL A 66 -6.41 -5.69 -3.46
N GLU A 67 -6.47 -6.98 -3.76
CA GLU A 67 -6.94 -7.98 -2.81
C GLU A 67 -6.07 -8.01 -1.56
N LYS A 68 -4.77 -8.03 -1.73
CA LYS A 68 -3.83 -8.08 -0.61
C LYS A 68 -3.94 -6.85 0.28
N THR A 69 -4.01 -5.67 -0.32
CA THR A 69 -4.11 -4.43 0.45
C THR A 69 -5.47 -4.27 1.13
N GLU A 70 -6.52 -4.84 0.56
CA GLU A 70 -7.81 -4.90 1.25
C GLU A 70 -7.71 -5.75 2.51
N TRP A 71 -7.05 -6.89 2.43
CA TRP A 71 -6.84 -7.76 3.60
C TRP A 71 -6.05 -7.04 4.69
N MET A 72 -5.08 -6.24 4.28
CA MET A 72 -4.26 -5.49 5.23
C MET A 72 -4.98 -4.29 5.84
N GLY A 73 -6.18 -3.99 5.36
CA GLY A 73 -6.93 -2.84 5.86
C GLY A 73 -6.44 -1.51 5.33
N LEU A 74 -5.70 -1.51 4.22
CA LEU A 74 -5.16 -0.29 3.62
C LEU A 74 -6.09 0.28 2.56
N LEU A 75 -6.91 -0.55 1.94
CA LEU A 75 -7.66 -0.16 0.74
C LEU A 75 -9.11 -0.57 0.85
N LYS A 76 -9.98 0.27 0.30
CA LYS A 76 -11.39 -0.03 0.16
C LYS A 76 -11.83 0.38 -1.25
N ARG A 77 -12.50 -0.53 -1.95
CA ARG A 77 -13.05 -0.22 -3.28
C ARG A 77 -14.46 0.31 -3.14
N VAL A 78 -14.74 1.37 -3.88
CA VAL A 78 -16.09 1.95 -3.94
C VAL A 78 -16.51 2.00 -5.40
N PRO A 79 -17.60 1.29 -5.79
CA PRO A 79 -18.05 1.33 -7.19
C PRO A 79 -18.66 2.68 -7.51
N ILE A 80 -18.25 3.25 -8.63
CA ILE A 80 -18.76 4.53 -9.15
C ILE A 80 -18.86 4.43 -10.66
N ASP A 81 -20.08 4.49 -11.19
CA ASP A 81 -20.35 4.55 -12.64
C ASP A 81 -19.61 3.47 -13.45
N GLY A 82 -19.66 2.22 -12.97
CA GLY A 82 -19.03 1.11 -13.66
C GLY A 82 -17.53 1.00 -13.45
N MET A 83 -16.96 1.89 -12.67
CA MET A 83 -15.55 1.88 -12.30
C MET A 83 -15.43 1.73 -10.80
N TYR A 84 -14.20 1.66 -10.31
CA TYR A 84 -13.93 1.70 -8.87
C TYR A 84 -13.15 2.94 -8.53
N ASP A 85 -13.52 3.58 -7.43
CA ASP A 85 -12.66 4.52 -6.75
C ASP A 85 -11.97 3.75 -5.63
N TYR A 86 -10.68 3.95 -5.47
CA TYR A 86 -9.88 3.24 -4.48
C TYR A 86 -9.57 4.18 -3.33
N ILE A 87 -10.18 3.90 -2.19
CA ILE A 87 -10.00 4.71 -0.99
C ILE A 87 -8.87 4.11 -0.18
N TRP A 88 -7.83 4.90 0.02
CA TRP A 88 -6.61 4.48 0.71
C TRP A 88 -6.63 5.01 2.13
N ASP A 89 -6.38 4.13 3.10
CA ASP A 89 -6.35 4.54 4.51
C ASP A 89 -4.95 5.03 4.86
N MET A 90 -4.79 6.36 4.90
CA MET A 90 -3.49 6.96 5.16
C MET A 90 -2.99 6.69 6.58
N GLN A 91 -3.88 6.56 7.55
CA GLN A 91 -3.48 6.24 8.92
C GLN A 91 -2.87 4.84 9.00
N ALA A 92 -3.53 3.88 8.36
CA ALA A 92 -3.02 2.52 8.29
C ALA A 92 -1.70 2.47 7.51
N TYR A 93 -1.62 3.22 6.42
CA TYR A 93 -0.40 3.28 5.62
C TYR A 93 0.76 3.89 6.43
N ASP A 94 0.52 4.97 7.14
CA ASP A 94 1.55 5.60 7.98
C ASP A 94 2.04 4.63 9.05
N LYS A 95 1.14 3.87 9.63
CA LYS A 95 1.51 2.86 10.61
C LYS A 95 2.37 1.77 9.98
N LEU A 96 1.99 1.29 8.79
CA LEU A 96 2.77 0.31 8.06
C LEU A 96 4.18 0.85 7.77
N ILE A 97 4.26 2.09 7.29
CA ILE A 97 5.56 2.71 7.01
C ILE A 97 6.43 2.78 8.26
N LYS A 98 5.85 3.11 9.40
CA LYS A 98 6.62 3.12 10.66
C LYS A 98 7.17 1.75 11.00
N ILE A 99 6.36 0.72 10.81
CA ILE A 99 6.79 -0.66 11.08
C ILE A 99 7.95 -1.05 10.15
N VAL A 100 7.79 -0.84 8.83
CA VAL A 100 8.79 -1.29 7.87
C VAL A 100 10.02 -0.37 7.79
N SER A 101 9.93 0.84 8.33
CA SER A 101 11.05 1.78 8.35
C SER A 101 11.95 1.59 9.57
N SER A 102 11.64 0.64 10.42
CA SER A 102 12.49 0.33 11.56
C SER A 102 13.81 -0.31 11.07
N ARG A 103 14.74 -0.55 12.00
CA ARG A 103 16.08 -1.05 11.66
C ARG A 103 16.11 -2.57 11.50
N TRP A 104 15.07 -3.14 10.96
CA TRP A 104 15.00 -4.59 10.77
C TRP A 104 15.70 -4.99 9.47
N SER A 105 16.25 -6.19 9.47
CA SER A 105 16.85 -6.74 8.27
C SER A 105 15.73 -7.11 7.27
N TYR A 106 16.14 -7.30 6.01
CA TYR A 106 15.23 -7.76 4.97
C TYR A 106 14.51 -9.05 5.39
N VAL A 107 15.27 -10.01 5.95
CA VAL A 107 14.69 -11.30 6.35
C VAL A 107 13.65 -11.13 7.45
N GLN A 108 13.92 -10.29 8.43
CA GLN A 108 12.97 -10.04 9.51
C GLN A 108 11.70 -9.39 9.02
N LEU A 109 11.83 -8.39 8.15
CA LEU A 109 10.66 -7.70 7.58
C LEU A 109 9.79 -8.66 6.76
N ARG A 110 10.42 -9.49 5.93
CA ARG A 110 9.66 -10.45 5.12
C ARG A 110 8.92 -11.45 6.00
N LYS A 111 9.57 -11.97 7.02
CA LYS A 111 8.93 -12.91 7.96
C LYS A 111 7.78 -12.26 8.70
N PHE A 112 7.95 -11.01 9.11
CA PHE A 112 6.90 -10.29 9.81
C PHE A 112 5.69 -10.06 8.92
N THR A 113 5.89 -9.60 7.70
CA THR A 113 4.80 -9.33 6.78
C THR A 113 4.08 -10.62 6.38
N ASP A 114 4.81 -11.70 6.19
CA ASP A 114 4.20 -13.01 5.92
C ASP A 114 3.33 -13.45 7.09
N TRP A 115 3.84 -13.31 8.29
CA TRP A 115 3.07 -13.67 9.48
C TRP A 115 1.83 -12.77 9.63
N ALA A 116 2.02 -11.47 9.56
CA ALA A 116 0.96 -10.53 9.90
C ALA A 116 -0.15 -10.45 8.84
N PHE A 117 0.23 -10.47 7.57
CA PHE A 117 -0.72 -10.14 6.51
C PHE A 117 -1.09 -11.30 5.61
N ILE A 118 -0.19 -12.24 5.42
CA ILE A 118 -0.44 -13.34 4.52
C ILE A 118 -1.03 -14.54 5.26
N LYS A 119 -0.39 -14.93 6.36
CA LYS A 119 -0.82 -16.12 7.09
C LYS A 119 -1.97 -15.88 8.04
N THR A 120 -2.02 -14.72 8.67
CA THR A 120 -3.05 -14.43 9.66
C THR A 120 -4.09 -13.43 9.18
N GLN A 121 -3.84 -12.78 8.06
CA GLN A 121 -4.72 -11.77 7.47
C GLN A 121 -5.06 -10.64 8.45
N HIS A 122 -4.09 -10.22 9.23
CA HIS A 122 -4.30 -9.13 10.18
C HIS A 122 -4.35 -7.79 9.44
N SER A 123 -5.31 -6.96 9.83
CA SER A 123 -5.32 -5.56 9.40
C SER A 123 -4.13 -4.84 10.04
N VAL A 124 -3.54 -3.90 9.32
CA VAL A 124 -2.44 -3.09 9.84
C VAL A 124 -2.83 -2.41 11.15
N MET A 125 -4.06 -1.91 11.23
CA MET A 125 -4.50 -1.18 12.43
C MET A 125 -4.67 -2.09 13.66
N SER A 126 -4.80 -3.39 13.47
CA SER A 126 -4.94 -4.33 14.57
C SER A 126 -3.58 -4.82 15.11
N ILE A 127 -2.49 -4.52 14.43
CA ILE A 127 -1.16 -4.90 14.90
C ILE A 127 -0.73 -3.95 15.99
N THR A 128 -0.35 -4.50 17.14
CA THR A 128 0.09 -3.71 18.29
C THR A 128 1.60 -3.62 18.34
N GLU A 129 2.11 -2.64 19.07
CA GLU A 129 3.55 -2.54 19.32
C GLU A 129 4.06 -3.79 20.04
N GLU A 130 3.21 -4.38 20.88
CA GLU A 130 3.55 -5.63 21.57
C GLU A 130 3.73 -6.78 20.57
N ASP A 131 2.86 -6.88 19.57
CA ASP A 131 2.99 -7.90 18.52
C ASP A 131 4.33 -7.76 17.81
N VAL A 132 4.69 -6.53 17.46
CA VAL A 132 5.94 -6.23 16.78
C VAL A 132 7.13 -6.62 17.67
N ALA A 133 7.12 -6.20 18.92
CA ALA A 133 8.18 -6.50 19.87
C ALA A 133 8.34 -8.01 20.08
N LYS A 134 7.23 -8.71 20.26
CA LYS A 134 7.23 -10.17 20.44
C LYS A 134 7.84 -10.86 19.25
N PHE A 135 7.50 -10.45 18.06
CA PHE A 135 7.98 -11.10 16.86
C PHE A 135 9.49 -10.97 16.71
N PHE A 136 10.05 -9.81 17.03
CA PHE A 136 11.46 -9.53 16.80
C PHE A 136 12.36 -9.74 18.01
N ASN A 137 11.80 -9.73 19.19
CA ASN A 137 12.59 -9.87 20.42
C ASN A 137 12.40 -11.20 21.14
N GLY A 138 11.41 -11.93 20.71
CA GLY A 138 11.12 -13.23 21.28
C GLY A 138 11.47 -14.35 20.38
#